data_02695998defd81009a73fb00cf4be6b2
#
_entry.id   02695998defd81009a73fb00cf4be6b2
#
_cell.length_a   1.000
_cell.length_b   1.000
_cell.length_c   1.000
_cell.angle_alpha   90.00
_cell.angle_beta   90.00
_cell.angle_gamma   90.00
#
_symmetry.space_group_name_H-M   'P 1'
#
loop_
_entity.id
_entity.type
_entity.pdbx_description
1 polymer ?
#
loop_
_entity_poly.entity_id
_entity_poly.type
_entity_poly.pdbx_seq_one_letter_code
_entity_poly.pdbx_strand_id
1 'polypeptide(L)'
;MRFKATHDPLTCLWNRGMILDIPQREVDPARRDGEKSGVTIVLVDVDHFKKLNDTYGHATGDEVLREVAYRLIDSVRSQDAVSRYGGEEFLVVLNGCRTQLSAKRAESIRHAIQARPVESAAGAVPVSMSLGVAGT
;
A
#
# COMPACT_ATOMS: atom_id res chain seq x y z
N MET A 1 -22.80 -4.42 -6.36
CA MET A 1 -22.00 -3.63 -5.40
C MET A 1 -21.39 -2.42 -6.11
N ARG A 2 -21.43 -1.29 -5.48
CA ARG A 2 -20.90 -0.08 -6.10
C ARG A 2 -19.42 0.06 -5.86
N PHE A 3 -18.71 0.51 -6.89
CA PHE A 3 -17.27 0.74 -6.82
C PHE A 3 -16.89 1.68 -5.65
N LYS A 4 -17.65 2.79 -5.50
CA LYS A 4 -17.34 3.78 -4.47
C LYS A 4 -17.47 3.25 -3.05
N ALA A 5 -18.31 2.21 -2.84
CA ALA A 5 -18.47 1.63 -1.51
C ALA A 5 -17.30 0.74 -1.12
N THR A 6 -16.48 0.31 -2.07
CA THR A 6 -15.41 -0.65 -1.85
C THR A 6 -14.03 -0.12 -2.21
N HIS A 7 -13.96 0.90 -3.07
CA HIS A 7 -12.69 1.38 -3.60
C HIS A 7 -12.52 2.87 -3.39
N ASP A 8 -11.26 3.29 -3.30
CA ASP A 8 -10.91 4.70 -3.23
C ASP A 8 -10.98 5.30 -4.64
N PRO A 9 -11.72 6.41 -4.85
CA PRO A 9 -11.88 6.96 -6.19
C PRO A 9 -10.62 7.55 -6.79
N LEU A 10 -9.67 8.01 -5.98
CA LEU A 10 -8.44 8.60 -6.52
C LEU A 10 -7.47 7.53 -7.00
N THR A 11 -7.26 6.48 -6.23
CA THR A 11 -6.23 5.47 -6.50
C THR A 11 -6.77 4.18 -7.07
N CYS A 12 -8.08 3.96 -7.01
CA CYS A 12 -8.76 2.72 -7.41
C CYS A 12 -8.38 1.52 -6.54
N LEU A 13 -7.70 1.74 -5.44
CA LEU A 13 -7.40 0.69 -4.48
C LEU A 13 -8.62 0.40 -3.62
N TRP A 14 -8.57 -0.70 -2.87
CA TRP A 14 -9.55 -0.95 -1.82
C TRP A 14 -9.59 0.24 -0.87
N ASN A 15 -10.76 0.59 -0.38
CA ASN A 15 -10.84 1.61 0.65
C ASN A 15 -10.63 0.98 2.03
N ARG A 16 -10.55 1.84 3.05
CA ARG A 16 -10.23 1.40 4.40
C ARG A 16 -11.22 0.36 4.93
N GLY A 17 -12.51 0.55 4.66
CA GLY A 17 -13.51 -0.36 5.16
C GLY A 17 -13.39 -1.76 4.60
N MET A 18 -13.11 -1.85 3.31
CA MET A 18 -12.99 -3.15 2.65
C MET A 18 -11.72 -3.88 3.02
N ILE A 19 -10.60 -3.15 3.19
CA ILE A 19 -9.34 -3.81 3.48
C ILE A 19 -9.39 -4.52 4.84
N LEU A 20 -10.16 -4.01 5.77
CA LEU A 20 -10.26 -4.62 7.09
C LEU A 20 -10.94 -5.99 7.04
N ASP A 21 -11.74 -6.26 6.01
CA ASP A 21 -12.39 -7.55 5.82
C ASP A 21 -11.56 -8.53 5.01
N ILE A 22 -10.66 -8.03 4.16
CA ILE A 22 -9.94 -8.87 3.22
C ILE A 22 -9.09 -9.95 3.90
N PRO A 23 -8.37 -9.69 5.00
CA PRO A 23 -7.59 -10.74 5.64
C PRO A 23 -8.44 -11.95 6.02
N GLN A 24 -9.66 -11.74 6.46
CA GLN A 24 -10.55 -12.85 6.80
C GLN A 24 -11.01 -13.60 5.56
N ARG A 25 -11.26 -12.90 4.47
CA ARG A 25 -11.68 -13.52 3.23
C ARG A 25 -10.56 -14.32 2.59
N GLU A 26 -9.34 -13.79 2.67
CA GLU A 26 -8.18 -14.40 2.02
C GLU A 26 -7.64 -15.58 2.79
N VAL A 27 -7.91 -15.66 4.07
CA VAL A 27 -7.49 -16.81 4.86
C VAL A 27 -8.41 -17.97 4.53
N ASP A 28 -7.87 -18.97 3.85
CA ASP A 28 -8.63 -20.16 3.49
C ASP A 28 -8.56 -21.17 4.64
N PRO A 29 -9.66 -21.43 5.32
CA PRO A 29 -9.64 -22.38 6.45
C PRO A 29 -9.32 -23.80 6.01
N ALA A 30 -9.41 -24.10 4.72
CA ALA A 30 -9.05 -25.42 4.23
C ALA A 30 -7.56 -25.59 4.04
N ARG A 31 -6.79 -24.54 4.09
CA ARG A 31 -5.33 -24.67 3.99
C ARG A 31 -4.78 -25.39 5.19
N ARG A 32 -3.86 -26.31 4.92
CA ARG A 32 -3.34 -27.19 5.94
C ARG A 32 -1.90 -26.90 6.33
N ASP A 33 -1.19 -26.16 5.54
CA ASP A 33 0.19 -25.79 5.85
C ASP A 33 0.17 -24.48 6.65
N GLY A 34 -0.26 -24.60 7.92
CA GLY A 34 -0.50 -23.45 8.77
C GLY A 34 0.69 -22.52 8.92
N GLU A 35 1.90 -23.05 8.83
CA GLU A 35 3.09 -22.23 8.92
C GLU A 35 3.20 -21.24 7.76
N LYS A 36 2.44 -21.44 6.69
CA LYS A 36 2.47 -20.57 5.52
C LYS A 36 1.28 -19.66 5.41
N SER A 37 0.37 -19.74 6.36
CA SER A 37 -0.87 -18.99 6.30
C SER A 37 -0.80 -17.69 7.09
N GLY A 38 0.39 -17.25 7.48
CA GLY A 38 0.55 -16.00 8.20
C GLY A 38 0.14 -14.82 7.36
N VAL A 39 -0.25 -13.75 8.03
CA VAL A 39 -0.61 -12.50 7.38
C VAL A 39 0.28 -11.40 7.95
N THR A 40 0.90 -10.65 7.06
CA THR A 40 1.69 -9.48 7.44
C THR A 40 0.96 -8.22 6.96
N ILE A 41 0.82 -7.28 7.88
CA ILE A 41 0.22 -5.98 7.57
C ILE A 41 1.35 -4.95 7.51
N VAL A 42 1.39 -4.19 6.42
CA VAL A 42 2.37 -3.11 6.27
C VAL A 42 1.61 -1.81 6.12
N LEU A 43 1.84 -0.90 7.05
CA LEU A 43 1.27 0.44 6.95
C LEU A 43 2.31 1.35 6.31
N VAL A 44 1.93 2.01 5.23
CA VAL A 44 2.82 2.84 4.41
C VAL A 44 2.34 4.27 4.48
N ASP A 45 3.24 5.19 4.78
CA ASP A 45 2.93 6.61 4.91
C ASP A 45 3.87 7.41 4.03
N VAL A 46 3.33 8.31 3.21
CA VAL A 46 4.15 9.20 2.37
C VAL A 46 4.72 10.29 3.25
N ASP A 47 6.05 10.32 3.37
CA ASP A 47 6.74 11.28 4.23
C ASP A 47 6.52 12.71 3.74
N HIS A 48 6.23 13.60 4.68
CA HIS A 48 6.11 15.04 4.42
C HIS A 48 5.11 15.37 3.32
N PHE A 49 4.02 14.64 3.27
CA PHE A 49 3.03 14.82 2.21
C PHE A 49 2.40 16.22 2.24
N LYS A 50 2.15 16.76 3.44
CA LYS A 50 1.61 18.11 3.54
C LYS A 50 2.56 19.14 2.93
N LYS A 51 3.85 18.98 3.21
CA LYS A 51 4.86 19.86 2.64
C LYS A 51 4.93 19.72 1.13
N LEU A 52 4.77 18.50 0.63
CA LEU A 52 4.72 18.24 -0.80
C LEU A 52 3.57 18.98 -1.45
N ASN A 53 2.38 18.90 -0.86
CA ASN A 53 1.21 19.64 -1.34
C ASN A 53 1.44 21.15 -1.29
N ASP A 54 2.04 21.63 -0.21
CA ASP A 54 2.31 23.08 -0.06
C ASP A 54 3.30 23.56 -1.11
N THR A 55 4.25 22.72 -1.48
CA THR A 55 5.30 23.09 -2.45
C THR A 55 4.81 22.97 -3.89
N TYR A 56 4.10 21.89 -4.23
CA TYR A 56 3.77 21.56 -5.62
C TYR A 56 2.29 21.68 -5.94
N GLY A 57 1.44 21.83 -4.95
CA GLY A 57 0.00 21.91 -5.13
C GLY A 57 -0.71 20.58 -4.97
N HIS A 58 -2.01 20.64 -4.71
CA HIS A 58 -2.81 19.43 -4.46
C HIS A 58 -2.92 18.53 -5.68
N ALA A 59 -2.94 19.10 -6.89
CA ALA A 59 -3.01 18.29 -8.11
C ALA A 59 -1.77 17.40 -8.23
N THR A 60 -0.59 17.92 -7.91
CA THR A 60 0.64 17.14 -7.90
C THR A 60 0.62 16.12 -6.78
N GLY A 61 0.11 16.50 -5.61
CA GLY A 61 -0.07 15.54 -4.52
C GLY A 61 -0.93 14.36 -4.94
N ASP A 62 -2.00 14.60 -5.66
CA ASP A 62 -2.85 13.53 -6.18
C ASP A 62 -2.11 12.65 -7.17
N GLU A 63 -1.31 13.24 -8.05
CA GLU A 63 -0.47 12.47 -8.97
C GLU A 63 0.49 11.56 -8.21
N VAL A 64 1.10 12.09 -7.14
CA VAL A 64 2.02 11.31 -6.32
C VAL A 64 1.29 10.13 -5.68
N LEU A 65 0.10 10.37 -5.12
CA LEU A 65 -0.66 9.28 -4.49
C LEU A 65 -1.04 8.20 -5.50
N ARG A 66 -1.43 8.58 -6.71
CA ARG A 66 -1.75 7.60 -7.76
C ARG A 66 -0.53 6.78 -8.14
N GLU A 67 0.62 7.43 -8.26
CA GLU A 67 1.85 6.72 -8.63
C GLU A 67 2.33 5.80 -7.51
N VAL A 68 2.22 6.25 -6.26
CA VAL A 68 2.56 5.39 -5.12
C VAL A 68 1.65 4.16 -5.11
N ALA A 69 0.36 4.35 -5.35
CA ALA A 69 -0.59 3.25 -5.44
C ALA A 69 -0.18 2.25 -6.53
N TYR A 70 0.20 2.76 -7.69
CA TYR A 70 0.64 1.91 -8.79
C TYR A 70 1.88 1.12 -8.42
N ARG A 71 2.87 1.77 -7.82
CA ARG A 71 4.12 1.11 -7.41
C ARG A 71 3.87 0.06 -6.32
N LEU A 72 2.91 0.32 -5.42
CA LEU A 72 2.54 -0.66 -4.41
C LEU A 72 1.93 -1.91 -5.05
N ILE A 73 0.98 -1.71 -5.95
CA ILE A 73 0.34 -2.84 -6.65
C ILE A 73 1.39 -3.62 -7.44
N ASP A 74 2.30 -2.93 -8.10
CA ASP A 74 3.33 -3.57 -8.90
C ASP A 74 4.34 -4.35 -8.06
N SER A 75 4.47 -4.01 -6.78
CA SER A 75 5.48 -4.63 -5.91
C SER A 75 4.94 -5.79 -5.08
N VAL A 76 3.64 -6.09 -5.15
CA VAL A 76 3.03 -7.16 -4.37
C VAL A 76 2.53 -8.27 -5.29
N ARG A 77 2.18 -9.39 -4.67
CA ARG A 77 1.72 -10.57 -5.41
C ARG A 77 0.20 -10.52 -5.56
N SER A 78 -0.33 -11.39 -6.44
CA SER A 78 -1.77 -11.40 -6.72
C SER A 78 -2.62 -11.74 -5.49
N GLN A 79 -2.09 -12.51 -4.55
CA GLN A 79 -2.80 -12.86 -3.32
C GLN A 79 -2.75 -11.76 -2.27
N ASP A 80 -1.95 -10.74 -2.50
CA ASP A 80 -1.81 -9.63 -1.56
C ASP A 80 -2.84 -8.55 -1.88
N ALA A 81 -3.11 -7.69 -0.92
CA ALA A 81 -4.08 -6.62 -1.09
C ALA A 81 -3.48 -5.28 -0.70
N VAL A 82 -3.88 -4.23 -1.40
CA VAL A 82 -3.44 -2.86 -1.13
C VAL A 82 -4.66 -1.98 -1.01
N SER A 83 -4.66 -1.12 -0.01
CA SER A 83 -5.76 -0.21 0.25
C SER A 83 -5.23 1.20 0.51
N ARG A 84 -6.02 2.20 0.17
CA ARG A 84 -5.78 3.54 0.66
C ARG A 84 -6.43 3.64 2.04
N TYR A 85 -5.62 3.77 3.07
CA TYR A 85 -6.08 3.70 4.44
C TYR A 85 -6.41 5.08 5.01
N GLY A 86 -5.63 6.07 4.68
CA GLY A 86 -5.84 7.47 5.07
C GLY A 86 -5.53 8.39 3.92
N GLY A 87 -5.38 9.69 4.18
CA GLY A 87 -5.10 10.67 3.14
C GLY A 87 -3.83 10.36 2.36
N GLU A 88 -2.75 10.11 3.08
CA GLU A 88 -1.46 9.74 2.49
C GLU A 88 -0.97 8.40 3.02
N GLU A 89 -1.87 7.58 3.54
CA GLU A 89 -1.55 6.30 4.14
C GLU A 89 -2.12 5.16 3.33
N PHE A 90 -1.32 4.09 3.20
CA PHE A 90 -1.73 2.89 2.49
C PHE A 90 -1.53 1.70 3.40
N LEU A 91 -2.38 0.70 3.25
CA LEU A 91 -2.26 -0.54 4.00
C LEU A 91 -2.05 -1.67 3.01
N VAL A 92 -1.00 -2.46 3.25
CA VAL A 92 -0.69 -3.61 2.41
C VAL A 92 -0.89 -4.86 3.26
N VAL A 93 -1.64 -5.81 2.72
CA VAL A 93 -1.86 -7.10 3.38
C VAL A 93 -1.10 -8.14 2.57
N LEU A 94 -0.09 -8.72 3.18
CA LEU A 94 0.75 -9.76 2.56
C LEU A 94 0.29 -11.11 3.06
N ASN A 95 -0.49 -11.81 2.24
CA ASN A 95 -1.04 -13.11 2.60
C ASN A 95 0.00 -14.20 2.43
N GLY A 96 0.09 -15.09 3.41
CA GLY A 96 1.05 -16.19 3.38
C GLY A 96 2.48 -15.74 3.62
N CYS A 97 2.68 -14.53 4.11
CA CYS A 97 4.02 -14.03 4.39
C CYS A 97 4.43 -14.44 5.81
N ARG A 98 5.54 -15.15 5.90
CA ARG A 98 6.07 -15.55 7.19
C ARG A 98 6.62 -14.36 7.95
N THR A 99 6.50 -14.40 9.25
CA THR A 99 7.01 -13.33 10.11
C THR A 99 8.49 -13.06 9.86
N GLN A 100 9.27 -14.10 9.61
CA GLN A 100 10.70 -13.95 9.36
C GLN A 100 11.01 -13.16 8.09
N LEU A 101 10.06 -13.11 7.15
CA LEU A 101 10.25 -12.42 5.88
C LEU A 101 9.56 -11.06 5.84
N SER A 102 8.79 -10.71 6.87
CA SER A 102 7.97 -9.51 6.81
C SER A 102 8.80 -8.24 6.70
N ALA A 103 9.88 -8.12 7.46
CA ALA A 103 10.76 -6.94 7.40
C ALA A 103 11.43 -6.84 6.04
N LYS A 104 11.86 -7.96 5.48
CA LYS A 104 12.50 -7.98 4.17
C LYS A 104 11.51 -7.59 3.07
N ARG A 105 10.28 -8.08 3.16
CA ARG A 105 9.24 -7.71 2.19
C ARG A 105 8.90 -6.24 2.28
N ALA A 106 8.78 -5.71 3.51
CA ALA A 106 8.51 -4.28 3.70
C ALA A 106 9.62 -3.42 3.12
N GLU A 107 10.87 -3.81 3.33
CA GLU A 107 12.01 -3.06 2.80
C GLU A 107 12.02 -3.10 1.27
N SER A 108 11.68 -4.24 0.68
CA SER A 108 11.58 -4.37 -0.76
C SER A 108 10.49 -3.45 -1.33
N ILE A 109 9.36 -3.36 -0.65
CA ILE A 109 8.27 -2.47 -1.05
C ILE A 109 8.71 -1.02 -0.96
N ARG A 110 9.35 -0.63 0.15
CA ARG A 110 9.85 0.72 0.31
C ARG A 110 10.82 1.09 -0.80
N HIS A 111 11.75 0.19 -1.09
CA HIS A 111 12.73 0.41 -2.16
C HIS A 111 12.05 0.61 -3.52
N ALA A 112 11.05 -0.21 -3.82
CA ALA A 112 10.34 -0.10 -5.10
C ALA A 112 9.66 1.26 -5.25
N ILE A 113 9.11 1.79 -4.17
CA ILE A 113 8.44 3.09 -4.22
C ILE A 113 9.45 4.23 -4.35
N GLN A 114 10.55 4.17 -3.62
CA GLN A 114 11.53 5.26 -3.55
C GLN A 114 12.62 5.19 -4.62
N ALA A 115 12.61 4.15 -5.46
CA ALA A 115 13.71 3.91 -6.39
C ALA A 115 13.90 5.05 -7.38
N ARG A 116 12.84 5.77 -7.70
CA ARG A 116 12.91 6.89 -8.62
C ARG A 116 11.85 7.93 -8.26
N PRO A 117 12.07 9.20 -8.65
CA PRO A 117 11.06 10.23 -8.40
C PRO A 117 9.76 9.96 -9.13
N VAL A 118 8.69 10.60 -8.68
CA VAL A 118 7.41 10.55 -9.38
C VAL A 118 7.43 11.63 -10.46
N GLU A 119 7.17 11.23 -11.71
CA GLU A 119 7.06 12.19 -12.80
C GLU A 119 5.67 12.80 -12.78
N SER A 120 5.61 14.11 -12.69
CA SER A 120 4.34 14.83 -12.60
C SER A 120 4.33 16.00 -13.55
N ALA A 121 3.17 16.64 -13.68
CA ALA A 121 3.06 17.88 -14.46
C ALA A 121 3.97 18.98 -13.92
N ALA A 122 4.30 18.92 -12.63
CA ALA A 122 5.21 19.88 -11.99
C ALA A 122 6.67 19.44 -12.09
N GLY A 123 6.97 18.33 -12.77
CA GLY A 123 8.31 17.78 -12.90
C GLY A 123 8.53 16.57 -12.02
N ALA A 124 9.79 16.20 -11.84
CA ALA A 124 10.16 15.03 -11.02
C ALA A 124 10.05 15.38 -9.54
N VAL A 125 9.24 14.63 -8.80
CA VAL A 125 9.01 14.84 -7.39
C VAL A 125 9.60 13.66 -6.60
N PRO A 126 10.64 13.89 -5.79
CA PRO A 126 11.17 12.80 -4.98
C PRO A 126 10.19 12.46 -3.87
N VAL A 127 10.06 11.16 -3.59
CA VAL A 127 9.18 10.68 -2.53
C VAL A 127 9.93 9.72 -1.63
N SER A 128 9.59 9.76 -0.35
CA SER A 128 10.08 8.78 0.60
C SER A 128 8.92 8.28 1.44
N MET A 129 9.09 7.09 2.00
CA MET A 129 8.02 6.42 2.71
C MET A 129 8.50 5.93 4.06
N SER A 130 7.59 5.99 5.02
CA SER A 130 7.79 5.37 6.32
C SER A 130 6.86 4.16 6.40
N LEU A 131 7.37 3.03 6.86
CA LEU A 131 6.62 1.80 6.92
C LEU A 131 6.60 1.22 8.34
N GLY A 132 5.41 0.77 8.75
CA GLY A 132 5.25 0.00 9.97
C GLY A 132 4.80 -1.40 9.61
N VAL A 133 5.31 -2.40 10.30
CA VAL A 133 5.07 -3.80 9.96
C VAL A 133 4.57 -4.56 11.18
N ALA A 134 3.52 -5.34 10.99
CA ALA A 134 3.00 -6.23 12.01
C ALA A 134 2.62 -7.55 11.36
N GLY A 135 3.07 -8.67 11.93
CA GLY A 135 2.79 -9.99 11.40
C GLY A 135 2.21 -10.92 12.43
N THR A 136 1.59 -12.00 11.97
CA THR A 136 1.06 -13.04 12.85
C THR A 136 1.85 -14.32 12.73
#